data_1b6443fdd6e197598f1f9814f5e1e6a5
#
_entry.id   1b6443fdd6e197598f1f9814f5e1e6a5
#
_cell.length_a   1.000
_cell.length_b   1.000
_cell.length_c   1.000
_cell.angle_alpha   90.00
_cell.angle_beta   90.00
_cell.angle_gamma   90.00
#
_symmetry.space_group_name_H-M   'P 1'
#
loop_
_entity.id
_entity.type
_entity.pdbx_description
1 polymer ?
#
loop_
_entity_poly.entity_id
_entity_poly.type
_entity_poly.pdbx_seq_one_letter_code
_entity_poly.pdbx_strand_id
1 'polypeptide(L)'
;MTDSIRRLYDGVRAAHDQDPGSSRTARLLQAGPRKIAKKVAEEAAEGALDAAAGNRDDVVRESADLLYHLVVLWYEAGVQPKEVWAEMDRREKLYGIAEKIPKNRIVELKRPAVVPIDRARRRRAR
;
A
#
# COMPACT_ATOMS: atom_id res chain seq x y z
N MET A 1 18.06 -15.58 -1.25
CA MET A 1 16.66 -15.19 -1.16
C MET A 1 16.24 -14.51 -2.46
N THR A 2 15.28 -15.08 -3.15
CA THR A 2 14.79 -14.51 -4.40
C THR A 2 13.84 -13.35 -4.07
N ASP A 3 14.13 -12.19 -4.63
CA ASP A 3 13.28 -11.01 -4.43
C ASP A 3 12.03 -11.10 -5.32
N SER A 4 11.02 -11.78 -4.80
CA SER A 4 9.74 -11.95 -5.50
C SER A 4 9.00 -10.62 -5.69
N ILE A 5 9.15 -9.70 -4.78
CA ILE A 5 8.54 -8.37 -4.91
C ILE A 5 9.18 -7.61 -6.07
N ARG A 6 10.50 -7.68 -6.23
CA ARG A 6 11.17 -7.06 -7.36
C ARG A 6 10.73 -7.67 -8.69
N ARG A 7 10.64 -9.00 -8.75
CA ARG A 7 10.15 -9.68 -9.96
C ARG A 7 8.70 -9.29 -10.27
N LEU A 8 7.86 -9.21 -9.25
CA LEU A 8 6.49 -8.76 -9.41
C LEU A 8 6.42 -7.33 -9.94
N TYR A 9 7.20 -6.43 -9.37
CA TYR A 9 7.27 -5.05 -9.83
C TYR A 9 7.70 -4.96 -11.31
N ASP A 10 8.72 -5.71 -11.68
CA ASP A 10 9.18 -5.75 -13.07
C ASP A 10 8.09 -6.31 -14.01
N GLY A 11 7.33 -7.31 -13.54
CA GLY A 11 6.18 -7.85 -14.26
C GLY A 11 5.04 -6.84 -14.42
N VAL A 12 4.76 -6.07 -13.39
CA VAL A 12 3.75 -5.00 -13.44
C VAL A 12 4.16 -3.93 -14.45
N ARG A 13 5.43 -3.52 -14.43
CA ARG A 13 5.96 -2.55 -15.40
C ARG A 13 5.84 -3.07 -16.82
N ALA A 14 6.18 -4.33 -17.05
CA ALA A 14 6.04 -4.96 -18.36
C ALA A 14 4.57 -5.03 -18.83
N ALA A 15 3.65 -5.24 -17.91
CA ALA A 15 2.22 -5.33 -18.20
C ALA A 15 1.60 -3.98 -18.57
N HIS A 16 2.24 -2.87 -18.23
CA HIS A 16 1.74 -1.52 -18.55
C HIS A 16 1.45 -1.35 -20.05
N ASP A 17 2.28 -1.92 -20.92
CA ASP A 17 2.15 -1.81 -22.36
C ASP A 17 1.41 -3.01 -23.00
N GLN A 18 0.89 -3.93 -22.18
CA GLN A 18 0.15 -5.08 -22.68
C GLN A 18 -1.30 -4.75 -22.95
N ASP A 19 -1.95 -5.61 -23.75
CA ASP A 19 -3.36 -5.50 -24.05
C ASP A 19 -4.21 -5.77 -22.79
N PRO A 20 -5.07 -4.84 -22.38
CA PRO A 20 -5.98 -5.05 -21.25
C PRO A 20 -6.93 -6.24 -21.43
N GLY A 21 -7.21 -6.63 -22.67
CA GLY A 21 -8.03 -7.80 -22.96
C GLY A 21 -7.39 -9.12 -22.53
N SER A 22 -6.05 -9.17 -22.50
CA SER A 22 -5.29 -10.38 -22.16
C SER A 22 -4.51 -10.29 -20.86
N SER A 23 -4.40 -9.10 -20.26
CA SER A 23 -3.65 -8.87 -19.03
C SER A 23 -4.52 -8.23 -17.96
N ARG A 24 -4.74 -8.95 -16.87
CA ARG A 24 -5.43 -8.44 -15.67
C ARG A 24 -4.71 -7.21 -15.10
N THR A 25 -3.39 -7.24 -15.06
CA THR A 25 -2.58 -6.13 -14.54
C THR A 25 -2.72 -4.90 -15.42
N ALA A 26 -2.70 -5.06 -16.76
CA ALA A 26 -2.94 -3.95 -17.67
C ALA A 26 -4.33 -3.33 -17.48
N ARG A 27 -5.36 -4.16 -17.29
CA ARG A 27 -6.71 -3.66 -17.00
C ARG A 27 -6.75 -2.85 -15.70
N LEU A 28 -6.09 -3.35 -14.66
CA LEU A 28 -6.04 -2.68 -13.37
C LEU A 28 -5.33 -1.33 -13.46
N LEU A 29 -4.21 -1.28 -14.18
CA LEU A 29 -3.48 -0.03 -14.42
C LEU A 29 -4.33 0.98 -15.19
N GLN A 30 -5.06 0.53 -16.21
CA GLN A 30 -5.97 1.40 -16.97
C GLN A 30 -7.15 1.90 -16.13
N ALA A 31 -7.62 1.10 -15.19
CA ALA A 31 -8.72 1.50 -14.30
C ALA A 31 -8.35 2.68 -13.39
N GLY A 32 -7.05 2.88 -13.15
CA GLY A 32 -6.54 4.06 -12.48
C GLY A 32 -6.35 3.92 -10.98
N PRO A 33 -5.79 4.97 -10.34
CA PRO A 33 -5.32 4.89 -8.95
C PRO A 33 -6.44 4.63 -7.93
N ARG A 34 -7.64 5.12 -8.16
CA ARG A 34 -8.77 4.90 -7.22
C ARG A 34 -9.16 3.43 -7.15
N LYS A 35 -9.22 2.75 -8.29
CA LYS A 35 -9.54 1.32 -8.35
C LYS A 35 -8.44 0.49 -7.68
N ILE A 36 -7.19 0.83 -7.94
CA ILE A 36 -6.03 0.17 -7.35
C ILE A 36 -6.05 0.34 -5.82
N ALA A 37 -6.26 1.56 -5.33
CA ALA A 37 -6.34 1.85 -3.90
C ALA A 37 -7.49 1.08 -3.22
N LYS A 38 -8.65 1.02 -3.87
CA LYS A 38 -9.80 0.26 -3.37
C LYS A 38 -9.46 -1.23 -3.24
N LYS A 39 -8.77 -1.81 -4.22
CA LYS A 39 -8.33 -3.20 -4.19
C LYS A 39 -7.37 -3.47 -3.04
N VAL A 40 -6.40 -2.60 -2.79
CA VAL A 40 -5.50 -2.72 -1.65
C VAL A 40 -6.28 -2.76 -0.33
N ALA A 41 -7.22 -1.85 -0.15
CA ALA A 41 -8.06 -1.78 1.05
C ALA A 41 -8.92 -3.03 1.23
N GLU A 42 -9.54 -3.53 0.16
CA GLU A 42 -10.37 -4.74 0.19
C GLU A 42 -9.55 -5.96 0.60
N GLU A 43 -8.40 -6.18 -0.02
CA GLU A 43 -7.54 -7.35 0.26
C GLU A 43 -6.98 -7.30 1.68
N ALA A 44 -6.63 -6.11 2.16
CA ALA A 44 -6.18 -5.93 3.54
C ALA A 44 -7.29 -6.28 4.55
N ALA A 45 -8.52 -5.83 4.29
CA ALA A 45 -9.67 -6.13 5.14
C ALA A 45 -10.00 -7.63 5.14
N GLU A 46 -10.03 -8.27 3.98
CA GLU A 46 -10.29 -9.71 3.85
C GLU A 46 -9.25 -10.53 4.59
N GLY A 47 -7.96 -10.21 4.42
CA GLY A 47 -6.87 -10.90 5.12
C GLY A 47 -6.95 -10.75 6.64
N ALA A 48 -7.30 -9.56 7.11
CA ALA A 48 -7.47 -9.30 8.54
C ALA A 48 -8.65 -10.09 9.13
N LEU A 49 -9.77 -10.16 8.40
CA LEU A 49 -10.94 -10.94 8.83
C LEU A 49 -10.65 -12.44 8.83
N ASP A 50 -9.96 -12.94 7.84
CA ASP A 50 -9.55 -14.35 7.77
C ASP A 50 -8.59 -14.72 8.92
N ALA A 51 -7.66 -13.82 9.25
CA ALA A 51 -6.78 -14.01 10.40
C ALA A 51 -7.56 -14.08 11.71
N ALA A 52 -8.53 -13.19 11.89
CA ALA A 52 -9.38 -13.15 13.09
C ALA A 52 -10.24 -14.42 13.22
N ALA A 53 -10.65 -15.00 12.09
CA ALA A 53 -11.43 -16.25 12.06
C ALA A 53 -10.56 -17.52 12.19
N GLY A 54 -9.23 -17.38 12.19
CA GLY A 54 -8.31 -18.53 12.30
C GLY A 54 -8.10 -19.28 10.99
N ASN A 55 -8.47 -18.71 9.85
CA ASN A 55 -8.35 -19.32 8.52
C ASN A 55 -6.94 -19.12 7.96
N ARG A 56 -5.99 -19.88 8.46
CA ARG A 56 -4.55 -19.72 8.15
C ARG A 56 -4.25 -19.73 6.64
N ASP A 57 -4.80 -20.69 5.91
CA ASP A 57 -4.51 -20.82 4.47
C ASP A 57 -5.08 -19.65 3.67
N ASP A 58 -6.22 -19.13 4.08
CA ASP A 58 -6.82 -17.94 3.47
C ASP A 58 -5.96 -16.70 3.76
N VAL A 59 -5.37 -16.60 4.95
CA VAL A 59 -4.43 -15.51 5.27
C VAL A 59 -3.25 -15.52 4.31
N VAL A 60 -2.71 -16.69 3.98
CA VAL A 60 -1.60 -16.80 3.01
C VAL A 60 -2.03 -16.28 1.64
N ARG A 61 -3.18 -16.73 1.15
CA ARG A 61 -3.72 -16.31 -0.15
C ARG A 61 -4.00 -14.82 -0.20
N GLU A 62 -4.70 -14.31 0.79
CA GLU A 62 -5.04 -12.88 0.87
C GLU A 62 -3.81 -12.00 1.04
N SER A 63 -2.79 -12.49 1.74
CA SER A 63 -1.51 -11.77 1.86
C SER A 63 -0.81 -11.64 0.50
N ALA A 64 -0.83 -12.71 -0.30
CA ALA A 64 -0.27 -12.67 -1.65
C ALA A 64 -1.06 -11.69 -2.54
N ASP A 65 -2.39 -11.70 -2.47
CA ASP A 65 -3.24 -10.78 -3.21
C ASP A 65 -3.00 -9.33 -2.77
N LEU A 66 -2.86 -9.11 -1.48
CA LEU A 66 -2.55 -7.79 -0.93
C LEU A 66 -1.20 -7.27 -1.44
N LEU A 67 -0.16 -8.11 -1.39
CA LEU A 67 1.16 -7.74 -1.90
C LEU A 67 1.12 -7.44 -3.40
N TYR A 68 0.38 -8.22 -4.17
CA TYR A 68 0.19 -7.97 -5.60
C TYR A 68 -0.41 -6.57 -5.84
N HIS A 69 -1.53 -6.27 -5.20
CA HIS A 69 -2.20 -4.98 -5.38
C HIS A 69 -1.36 -3.82 -4.83
N LEU A 70 -0.63 -4.06 -3.74
CA LEU A 70 0.27 -3.06 -3.17
C LEU A 70 1.41 -2.71 -4.13
N VAL A 71 1.98 -3.71 -4.79
CA VAL A 71 3.05 -3.49 -5.79
C VAL A 71 2.51 -2.74 -7.02
N VAL A 72 1.29 -3.05 -7.46
CA VAL A 72 0.62 -2.28 -8.51
C VAL A 72 0.43 -0.83 -8.09
N LEU A 73 0.03 -0.60 -6.84
CA LEU A 73 -0.11 0.74 -6.27
C LEU A 73 1.24 1.48 -6.27
N TRP A 74 2.32 0.82 -5.87
CA TRP A 74 3.66 1.42 -5.92
C TRP A 74 4.02 1.86 -7.33
N TYR A 75 3.82 0.99 -8.30
CA TYR A 75 4.10 1.32 -9.70
C TYR A 75 3.31 2.56 -10.14
N GLU A 76 2.02 2.59 -9.87
CA GLU A 76 1.15 3.72 -10.21
C GLU A 76 1.58 5.01 -9.53
N ALA A 77 2.03 4.92 -8.29
CA ALA A 77 2.50 6.07 -7.50
C ALA A 77 3.94 6.50 -7.84
N GLY A 78 4.63 5.79 -8.73
CA GLY A 78 6.02 6.06 -9.05
C GLY A 78 7.01 5.65 -7.97
N VAL A 79 6.64 4.71 -7.11
CA VAL A 79 7.47 4.20 -6.01
C VAL A 79 8.10 2.87 -6.43
N GLN A 80 9.39 2.74 -6.22
CA GLN A 80 10.10 1.49 -6.46
C GLN A 80 10.26 0.69 -5.16
N PRO A 81 10.31 -0.66 -5.22
CA PRO A 81 10.48 -1.47 -4.01
C PRO A 81 11.72 -1.09 -3.20
N LYS A 82 12.81 -0.73 -3.85
CA LYS A 82 14.05 -0.31 -3.16
C LYS A 82 13.86 0.91 -2.25
N GLU A 83 12.95 1.81 -2.60
CA GLU A 83 12.64 2.99 -1.80
C GLU A 83 11.92 2.59 -0.51
N VAL A 84 11.02 1.62 -0.60
CA VAL A 84 10.31 1.07 0.57
C VAL A 84 11.31 0.34 1.48
N TRP A 85 12.19 -0.49 0.89
CA TRP A 85 13.21 -1.20 1.66
C TRP A 85 14.18 -0.22 2.36
N ALA A 86 14.57 0.84 1.68
CA ALA A 86 15.44 1.88 2.26
C ALA A 86 14.76 2.55 3.46
N GLU A 87 13.46 2.82 3.38
CA GLU A 87 12.71 3.37 4.51
C GLU A 87 12.60 2.37 5.67
N MET A 88 12.41 1.09 5.38
CA MET A 88 12.42 0.05 6.40
C MET A 88 13.78 -0.04 7.09
N ASP A 89 14.86 0.00 6.33
CA ASP A 89 16.23 -0.01 6.86
C ASP A 89 16.50 1.22 7.75
N ARG A 90 16.00 2.38 7.33
CA ARG A 90 16.12 3.61 8.11
C ARG A 90 15.41 3.48 9.46
N ARG A 91 14.20 2.94 9.47
CA ARG A 91 13.42 2.72 10.69
C ARG A 91 14.11 1.71 11.62
N GLU A 92 14.65 0.64 11.06
CA GLU A 92 15.40 -0.36 11.82
C GLU A 92 16.60 0.28 12.54
N LYS A 93 17.37 1.12 11.86
CA LYS A 93 18.52 1.81 12.45
C LYS A 93 18.14 2.81 13.53
N LEU A 94 17.03 3.51 13.37
CA LEU A 94 16.61 4.56 14.30
C LEU A 94 15.79 4.03 15.49
N TYR A 95 14.98 3.00 15.27
CA TYR A 95 13.97 2.56 16.24
C TYR A 95 14.01 1.06 16.53
N GLY A 96 14.81 0.30 15.78
CA GLY A 96 14.74 -1.16 15.79
C GLY A 96 13.55 -1.66 14.98
N ILE A 97 13.65 -2.89 14.48
CA ILE A 97 12.64 -3.45 13.56
C ILE A 97 11.29 -3.71 14.23
N ALA A 98 11.33 -4.11 15.50
CA ALA A 98 10.13 -4.39 16.30
C ALA A 98 9.69 -3.21 17.15
N GLU A 99 10.50 -2.15 17.20
CA GLU A 99 10.21 -0.97 17.99
C GLU A 99 9.26 -0.05 17.23
N LYS A 100 8.26 0.42 17.95
CA LYS A 100 7.32 1.39 17.42
C LYS A 100 7.97 2.77 17.39
N ILE A 101 7.76 3.48 16.29
CA ILE A 101 8.02 4.91 16.28
C ILE A 101 7.16 5.53 17.38
N PRO A 102 7.75 6.31 18.32
CA PRO A 102 6.98 6.95 19.37
C PRO A 102 5.83 7.76 18.79
N LYS A 103 4.61 7.56 19.31
CA LYS A 103 3.41 8.25 18.83
C LYS A 103 3.58 9.76 18.80
N ASN A 104 4.30 10.30 19.78
CA ASN A 104 4.58 11.74 19.85
C ASN A 104 5.36 12.25 18.64
N ARG A 105 6.35 11.50 18.18
CA ARG A 105 7.14 11.87 16.99
C ARG A 105 6.32 11.78 15.70
N ILE A 106 5.44 10.78 15.60
CA ILE A 106 4.54 10.67 14.44
C ILE A 106 3.60 11.87 14.39
N VAL A 107 3.07 12.27 15.52
CA VAL A 107 2.18 13.44 15.65
C VAL A 107 2.92 14.71 15.29
N GLU A 108 4.14 14.88 15.78
CA GLU A 108 4.97 16.05 15.45
C GLU A 108 5.29 16.16 13.96
N LEU A 109 5.59 15.04 13.31
CA LEU A 109 5.88 15.01 11.87
C LEU A 109 4.64 15.29 11.02
N LYS A 110 3.44 14.95 11.51
CA LYS A 110 2.19 15.14 10.78
C LYS A 110 1.50 16.48 11.06
N ARG A 111 1.69 17.05 12.24
CA ARG A 111 1.02 18.28 12.65
C ARG A 111 1.23 19.48 11.71
N PRO A 112 2.44 19.74 11.19
CA PRO A 112 2.62 20.85 10.28
C PRO A 112 1.90 20.70 8.94
N ALA A 113 1.59 19.46 8.54
CA ALA A 113 0.93 19.14 7.29
C ALA A 113 -0.60 19.08 7.42
N VAL A 114 -1.12 19.04 8.65
CA VAL A 114 -2.56 18.99 8.91
C VAL A 114 -3.04 20.40 9.21
N VAL A 115 -3.67 21.03 8.22
CA VAL A 115 -4.40 22.28 8.45
C VAL A 115 -5.66 21.91 9.24
N PRO A 116 -5.86 22.48 10.44
CA PRO A 116 -7.09 22.24 11.19
C PRO A 116 -8.28 22.65 10.34
N ILE A 117 -9.24 21.74 10.18
CA ILE A 117 -10.49 22.08 9.53
C ILE A 117 -11.18 23.10 10.43
N ASP A 118 -11.29 24.32 9.95
CA ASP A 118 -12.02 25.36 10.64
C ASP A 118 -13.51 25.00 10.69
N ARG A 119 -13.92 24.47 11.82
CA ARG A 119 -15.32 24.11 12.06
C ARG A 119 -16.26 25.31 11.94
N ALA A 120 -15.75 26.52 12.15
CA ALA A 120 -16.52 27.74 11.98
C ALA A 120 -16.83 28.02 10.51
N ARG A 121 -15.92 27.72 9.59
CA ARG A 121 -16.16 27.83 8.15
C ARG A 121 -17.24 26.86 7.67
N ARG A 122 -17.27 25.64 8.20
CA ARG A 122 -18.32 24.68 7.84
C ARG A 122 -19.71 25.11 8.29
N ARG A 123 -19.83 25.79 9.43
CA ARG A 123 -21.11 26.33 9.91
C ARG A 123 -21.57 27.54 9.09
N ARG A 124 -20.67 28.30 8.51
CA ARG A 124 -21.00 29.45 7.66
C ARG A 124 -21.32 29.05 6.22
N ALA A 125 -20.90 27.90 5.76
CA ALA A 125 -21.14 27.40 4.41
C ALA A 125 -22.48 26.62 4.28
N ARG A 126 -23.26 26.49 5.36
CA ARG A 126 -24.59 25.86 5.34
C ARG A 126 -25.67 26.95 5.27
#